data_1989e9df42c8b1b27eead72de01c0da9
#
_entry.id   1989e9df42c8b1b27eead72de01c0da9
#
_cell.length_a   1.000
_cell.length_b   1.000
_cell.length_c   1.000
_cell.angle_alpha   90.00
_cell.angle_beta   90.00
_cell.angle_gamma   90.00
#
_symmetry.space_group_name_H-M   'P 1'
#
loop_
_entity.id
_entity.type
_entity.pdbx_description
1 polymer ?
#
loop_
_entity_poly.entity_id
_entity_poly.type
_entity_poly.pdbx_seq_one_letter_code
_entity_poly.pdbx_strand_id
1 'polypeptide(L)'
;MDKPLYIRTLRNDAEKIAQLARTDIDVSLPSCPGWTLSSLVAHLGSIYAEVAKNITEGHGQDVVQSLEDLGLPSDIHAWFAAKCEASARPAGVTAWFAEAASRLIDIFEQSDPGQPAWTWFAPQQNVGFWMRRMANETSIHRWDGQTAFGKAEPIDAHLAADGIDEMLTVYAPQNCRPQSTLDGRGETYRFRRSDGAGESTVRFQERDTQVGPQAGDPDVVITGTASDLVLFLWHRISDENLAVSGDSSLVSRYFELLPPD
;
A
#
# COMPACT_ATOMS: atom_id res chain seq x y z
N MET A 1 16.99 4.61 -4.11
CA MET A 1 16.24 4.10 -2.94
C MET A 1 16.56 4.95 -1.71
N ASP A 2 15.54 5.42 -1.00
CA ASP A 2 15.70 6.28 0.19
C ASP A 2 15.34 5.50 1.48
N LYS A 3 16.26 4.63 1.92
CA LYS A 3 16.09 3.83 3.16
C LYS A 3 15.71 4.68 4.37
N PRO A 4 16.36 5.85 4.65
CA PRO A 4 15.97 6.71 5.77
C PRO A 4 14.54 7.23 5.69
N LEU A 5 14.05 7.60 4.51
CA LEU A 5 12.67 8.03 4.30
C LEU A 5 11.71 6.90 4.65
N TYR A 6 11.90 5.71 4.08
CA TYR A 6 11.00 4.57 4.28
C TYR A 6 10.90 4.16 5.75
N ILE A 7 12.04 4.03 6.44
CA ILE A 7 12.06 3.63 7.86
C ILE A 7 11.39 4.69 8.74
N ARG A 8 11.72 5.98 8.54
CA ARG A 8 11.11 7.08 9.29
C ARG A 8 9.60 7.12 9.09
N THR A 9 9.14 6.97 7.85
CA THR A 9 7.71 7.01 7.54
C THR A 9 6.98 5.82 8.14
N LEU A 10 7.49 4.61 7.94
CA LEU A 10 6.92 3.40 8.53
C LEU A 10 6.76 3.55 10.06
N ARG A 11 7.79 4.03 10.74
CA ARG A 11 7.77 4.25 12.20
C ARG A 11 6.67 5.24 12.62
N ASN A 12 6.66 6.41 11.99
CA ASN A 12 5.72 7.48 12.35
C ASN A 12 4.28 7.09 12.07
N ASP A 13 4.02 6.45 10.93
CA ASP A 13 2.69 6.12 10.51
C ASP A 13 2.13 4.90 11.27
N ALA A 14 2.95 3.90 11.57
CA ALA A 14 2.56 2.78 12.45
C ALA A 14 2.22 3.27 13.87
N GLU A 15 2.99 4.23 14.42
CA GLU A 15 2.67 4.82 15.72
C GLU A 15 1.34 5.57 15.71
N LYS A 16 1.05 6.36 14.65
CA LYS A 16 -0.25 7.04 14.49
C LYS A 16 -1.41 6.04 14.42
N ILE A 17 -1.26 4.96 13.66
CA ILE A 17 -2.27 3.88 13.59
C ILE A 17 -2.50 3.28 14.98
N ALA A 18 -1.44 2.96 15.72
CA ALA A 18 -1.55 2.42 17.08
C ALA A 18 -2.24 3.40 18.04
N GLN A 19 -2.04 4.71 17.89
CA GLN A 19 -2.72 5.74 18.67
C GLN A 19 -4.23 5.79 18.36
N LEU A 20 -4.59 5.74 17.08
CA LEU A 20 -5.99 5.67 16.66
C LEU A 20 -6.67 4.41 17.22
N ALA A 21 -6.01 3.26 17.15
CA ALA A 21 -6.52 1.99 17.66
C ALA A 21 -6.74 1.98 19.20
N ARG A 22 -5.96 2.76 19.94
CA ARG A 22 -6.21 2.97 21.39
C ARG A 22 -7.41 3.87 21.66
N THR A 23 -7.82 4.70 20.68
CA THR A 23 -8.97 5.60 20.84
C THR A 23 -10.28 4.87 20.55
N ASP A 24 -10.40 4.23 19.42
CA ASP A 24 -11.55 3.39 19.03
C ASP A 24 -11.12 2.39 17.94
N ILE A 25 -10.90 1.15 18.34
CA ILE A 25 -10.44 0.10 17.42
C ILE A 25 -11.59 -0.49 16.58
N ASP A 26 -12.84 -0.24 16.94
CA ASP A 26 -14.01 -0.77 16.25
C ASP A 26 -14.59 0.20 15.22
N VAL A 27 -14.02 1.41 15.09
CA VAL A 27 -14.47 2.39 14.12
C VAL A 27 -14.39 1.82 12.70
N SER A 28 -15.47 1.99 11.92
CA SER A 28 -15.51 1.59 10.50
C SER A 28 -14.63 2.53 9.65
N LEU A 29 -13.95 1.97 8.65
CA LEU A 29 -13.09 2.71 7.73
C LEU A 29 -13.86 3.07 6.45
N PRO A 30 -14.18 4.36 6.21
CA PRO A 30 -14.97 4.75 5.03
C PRO A 30 -14.30 4.43 3.70
N SER A 31 -12.97 4.48 3.66
CA SER A 31 -12.14 4.19 2.47
C SER A 31 -11.87 2.70 2.22
N CYS A 32 -12.21 1.83 3.20
CA CYS A 32 -12.06 0.37 3.10
C CYS A 32 -13.39 -0.31 3.45
N PRO A 33 -14.35 -0.41 2.52
CA PRO A 33 -15.68 -0.94 2.79
C PRO A 33 -15.65 -2.31 3.47
N GLY A 34 -16.35 -2.43 4.60
CA GLY A 34 -16.39 -3.66 5.39
C GLY A 34 -15.26 -3.83 6.41
N TRP A 35 -14.29 -2.92 6.42
CA TRP A 35 -13.21 -2.93 7.42
C TRP A 35 -13.51 -2.02 8.61
N THR A 36 -12.99 -2.44 9.74
CA THR A 36 -12.81 -1.61 10.94
C THR A 36 -11.32 -1.33 11.15
N LEU A 37 -11.01 -0.45 12.07
CA LEU A 37 -9.60 -0.22 12.43
C LEU A 37 -8.94 -1.49 13.00
N SER A 38 -9.71 -2.41 13.64
CA SER A 38 -9.17 -3.71 14.04
C SER A 38 -8.79 -4.59 12.85
N SER A 39 -9.56 -4.55 11.76
CA SER A 39 -9.21 -5.26 10.51
C SER A 39 -7.91 -4.72 9.91
N LEU A 40 -7.74 -3.39 9.91
CA LEU A 40 -6.53 -2.73 9.43
C LEU A 40 -5.30 -3.09 10.27
N VAL A 41 -5.43 -3.10 11.60
CA VAL A 41 -4.37 -3.49 12.54
C VAL A 41 -3.98 -4.96 12.34
N ALA A 42 -4.98 -5.85 12.15
CA ALA A 42 -4.74 -7.26 11.83
C ALA A 42 -3.95 -7.41 10.52
N HIS A 43 -4.43 -6.78 9.46
CA HIS A 43 -3.83 -6.80 8.13
C HIS A 43 -2.36 -6.37 8.17
N LEU A 44 -2.08 -5.16 8.64
CA LEU A 44 -0.71 -4.64 8.69
C LEU A 44 0.19 -5.48 9.61
N GLY A 45 -0.31 -5.87 10.79
CA GLY A 45 0.47 -6.67 11.74
C GLY A 45 0.88 -8.02 11.17
N SER A 46 -0.02 -8.69 10.41
CA SER A 46 0.30 -9.96 9.75
C SER A 46 1.33 -9.79 8.63
N ILE A 47 1.20 -8.74 7.80
CA ILE A 47 2.17 -8.45 6.74
C ILE A 47 3.54 -8.13 7.35
N TYR A 48 3.60 -7.36 8.44
CA TYR A 48 4.87 -7.07 9.11
C TYR A 48 5.54 -8.35 9.64
N ALA A 49 4.75 -9.28 10.21
CA ALA A 49 5.28 -10.56 10.67
C ALA A 49 5.79 -11.42 9.50
N GLU A 50 5.04 -11.46 8.41
CA GLU A 50 5.42 -12.17 7.18
C GLU A 50 6.72 -11.63 6.59
N VAL A 51 6.81 -10.32 6.38
CA VAL A 51 8.00 -9.68 5.81
C VAL A 51 9.21 -9.87 6.72
N ALA A 52 9.03 -9.71 8.04
CA ALA A 52 10.10 -9.93 9.01
C ALA A 52 10.64 -11.36 8.92
N LYS A 53 9.76 -12.35 8.83
CA LYS A 53 10.14 -13.76 8.75
C LYS A 53 10.82 -14.10 7.43
N ASN A 54 10.30 -13.64 6.30
CA ASN A 54 10.92 -13.86 4.99
C ASN A 54 12.32 -13.24 4.90
N ILE A 55 12.58 -12.12 5.57
CA ILE A 55 13.93 -11.51 5.62
C ILE A 55 14.87 -12.30 6.52
N THR A 56 14.42 -12.73 7.70
CA THR A 56 15.29 -13.32 8.72
C THR A 56 15.50 -14.81 8.55
N GLU A 57 14.53 -15.54 8.02
CA GLU A 57 14.53 -17.01 7.94
C GLU A 57 14.49 -17.51 6.49
N GLY A 58 13.99 -16.70 5.54
CA GLY A 58 13.72 -17.15 4.18
C GLY A 58 14.94 -17.36 3.30
N HIS A 59 16.07 -16.70 3.58
CA HIS A 59 17.28 -16.80 2.77
C HIS A 59 17.02 -16.69 1.25
N GLY A 60 16.07 -15.83 0.86
CA GLY A 60 15.64 -15.62 -0.53
C GLY A 60 14.51 -16.55 -0.99
N GLN A 61 13.91 -17.32 -0.11
CA GLN A 61 12.74 -18.16 -0.37
C GLN A 61 11.56 -17.70 0.46
N ASP A 62 10.34 -17.95 -0.05
CA ASP A 62 9.13 -17.74 0.72
C ASP A 62 8.99 -18.82 1.78
N VAL A 63 8.97 -18.42 3.05
CA VAL A 63 8.82 -19.32 4.20
C VAL A 63 7.48 -19.15 4.92
N VAL A 64 6.56 -18.36 4.35
CA VAL A 64 5.22 -18.14 4.90
C VAL A 64 4.17 -18.57 3.88
N GLN A 65 3.73 -19.81 3.99
CA GLN A 65 2.73 -20.41 3.10
C GLN A 65 1.35 -20.53 3.76
N SER A 66 1.28 -20.31 5.07
CA SER A 66 0.07 -20.44 5.86
C SER A 66 0.08 -19.54 7.09
N LEU A 67 -1.06 -19.42 7.76
CA LEU A 67 -1.20 -18.67 9.01
C LEU A 67 -0.29 -19.23 10.12
N GLU A 68 -0.11 -20.55 10.16
CA GLU A 68 0.75 -21.24 11.12
C GLU A 68 2.21 -20.81 10.99
N ASP A 69 2.66 -20.58 9.75
CA ASP A 69 4.03 -20.17 9.47
C ASP A 69 4.37 -18.79 10.02
N LEU A 70 3.39 -17.93 10.23
CA LEU A 70 3.61 -16.58 10.79
C LEU A 70 4.16 -16.60 12.22
N GLY A 71 3.97 -17.70 12.96
CA GLY A 71 4.45 -17.80 14.34
C GLY A 71 3.80 -16.81 15.29
N LEU A 72 2.52 -16.51 15.07
CA LEU A 72 1.75 -15.55 15.86
C LEU A 72 1.54 -16.00 17.30
N PRO A 73 1.39 -15.10 18.28
CA PRO A 73 0.86 -15.44 19.59
C PRO A 73 -0.45 -16.23 19.48
N SER A 74 -0.69 -17.17 20.38
CA SER A 74 -1.80 -18.13 20.27
C SER A 74 -3.19 -17.47 20.26
N ASP A 75 -3.38 -16.37 20.97
CA ASP A 75 -4.61 -15.58 21.00
C ASP A 75 -4.81 -14.79 19.69
N ILE A 76 -3.74 -14.23 19.13
CA ILE A 76 -3.74 -13.58 17.82
C ILE A 76 -4.03 -14.60 16.72
N HIS A 77 -3.37 -15.76 16.75
CA HIS A 77 -3.61 -16.85 15.81
C HIS A 77 -5.09 -17.31 15.86
N ALA A 78 -5.64 -17.51 17.06
CA ALA A 78 -7.05 -17.88 17.22
C ALA A 78 -8.01 -16.82 16.67
N TRP A 79 -7.66 -15.53 16.82
CA TRP A 79 -8.44 -14.43 16.26
C TRP A 79 -8.44 -14.41 14.73
N PHE A 80 -7.27 -14.64 14.10
CA PHE A 80 -7.21 -14.80 12.64
C PHE A 80 -8.00 -16.01 12.15
N ALA A 81 -7.94 -17.15 12.85
CA ALA A 81 -8.73 -18.32 12.53
C ALA A 81 -10.25 -18.06 12.63
N ALA A 82 -10.67 -17.15 13.52
CA ALA A 82 -12.03 -16.61 13.63
C ALA A 82 -12.31 -15.47 12.65
N LYS A 83 -11.51 -15.30 11.58
CA LYS A 83 -11.66 -14.24 10.55
C LYS A 83 -11.70 -12.81 11.14
N CYS A 84 -10.93 -12.59 12.16
CA CYS A 84 -10.82 -11.30 12.86
C CYS A 84 -12.15 -10.77 13.43
N GLU A 85 -13.07 -11.66 13.83
CA GLU A 85 -14.31 -11.27 14.46
C GLU A 85 -14.06 -10.44 15.73
N ALA A 86 -14.84 -9.36 15.91
CA ALA A 86 -14.70 -8.44 17.04
C ALA A 86 -14.87 -9.15 18.40
N SER A 87 -15.75 -10.14 18.49
CA SER A 87 -16.01 -10.93 19.70
C SER A 87 -14.85 -11.81 20.14
N ALA A 88 -13.96 -12.18 19.20
CA ALA A 88 -12.78 -13.01 19.44
C ALA A 88 -11.47 -12.19 19.53
N ARG A 89 -11.54 -10.86 19.41
CA ARG A 89 -10.37 -9.99 19.37
C ARG A 89 -9.62 -9.99 20.70
N PRO A 90 -8.29 -10.27 20.70
CA PRO A 90 -7.47 -10.18 21.91
C PRO A 90 -7.40 -8.75 22.44
N ALA A 91 -7.41 -8.60 23.76
CA ALA A 91 -7.22 -7.30 24.40
C ALA A 91 -5.85 -6.66 24.06
N GLY A 92 -4.84 -7.50 23.79
CA GLY A 92 -3.47 -7.09 23.47
C GLY A 92 -3.22 -6.76 21.99
N VAL A 93 -4.22 -6.79 21.09
CA VAL A 93 -3.99 -6.69 19.64
C VAL A 93 -3.25 -5.42 19.21
N THR A 94 -3.54 -4.27 19.83
CA THR A 94 -2.84 -3.01 19.52
C THR A 94 -1.37 -3.04 19.95
N ALA A 95 -1.06 -3.68 21.09
CA ALA A 95 0.32 -3.87 21.54
C ALA A 95 1.07 -4.83 20.61
N TRP A 96 0.45 -5.96 20.25
CA TRP A 96 1.00 -6.89 19.26
C TRP A 96 1.33 -6.21 17.92
N PHE A 97 0.41 -5.38 17.38
CA PHE A 97 0.66 -4.61 16.16
C PHE A 97 1.89 -3.70 16.31
N ALA A 98 1.97 -2.96 17.42
CA ALA A 98 3.10 -2.05 17.67
C ALA A 98 4.44 -2.82 17.80
N GLU A 99 4.43 -4.00 18.41
CA GLU A 99 5.59 -4.89 18.51
C GLU A 99 6.00 -5.44 17.15
N ALA A 100 5.04 -5.86 16.31
CA ALA A 100 5.31 -6.34 14.95
C ALA A 100 5.94 -5.22 14.09
N ALA A 101 5.41 -3.99 14.17
CA ALA A 101 5.99 -2.83 13.50
C ALA A 101 7.41 -2.52 13.99
N SER A 102 7.64 -2.51 15.31
CA SER A 102 8.96 -2.26 15.88
C SER A 102 9.98 -3.30 15.43
N ARG A 103 9.60 -4.58 15.49
CA ARG A 103 10.47 -5.67 15.04
C ARG A 103 10.87 -5.54 13.57
N LEU A 104 9.90 -5.23 12.70
CA LEU A 104 10.19 -5.04 11.27
C LEU A 104 11.11 -3.84 11.04
N ILE A 105 10.88 -2.73 11.74
CA ILE A 105 11.72 -1.54 11.68
C ILE A 105 13.15 -1.85 12.10
N ASP A 106 13.36 -2.57 13.21
CA ASP A 106 14.69 -2.97 13.68
C ASP A 106 15.41 -3.85 12.65
N ILE A 107 14.70 -4.76 12.00
CA ILE A 107 15.22 -5.59 10.89
C ILE A 107 15.65 -4.69 9.73
N PHE A 108 14.80 -3.75 9.31
CA PHE A 108 15.13 -2.83 8.22
C PHE A 108 16.33 -1.93 8.54
N GLU A 109 16.45 -1.45 9.77
CA GLU A 109 17.60 -0.63 10.19
C GLU A 109 18.92 -1.39 10.08
N GLN A 110 18.91 -2.66 10.43
CA GLN A 110 20.10 -3.53 10.44
C GLN A 110 20.41 -4.14 9.07
N SER A 111 19.46 -4.16 8.14
CA SER A 111 19.65 -4.79 6.81
C SER A 111 20.19 -3.83 5.77
N ASP A 112 21.03 -4.33 4.86
CA ASP A 112 21.35 -3.64 3.61
C ASP A 112 20.16 -3.75 2.64
N PRO A 113 19.73 -2.66 1.97
CA PRO A 113 18.63 -2.74 0.99
C PRO A 113 18.88 -3.74 -0.16
N GLY A 114 20.12 -3.99 -0.52
CA GLY A 114 20.51 -4.97 -1.54
C GLY A 114 20.56 -6.41 -1.03
N GLN A 115 20.40 -6.64 0.28
CA GLN A 115 20.39 -7.98 0.85
C GLN A 115 19.31 -8.84 0.19
N PRO A 116 19.61 -10.06 -0.27
CA PRO A 116 18.61 -10.96 -0.86
C PRO A 116 17.49 -11.27 0.12
N ALA A 117 16.25 -11.14 -0.37
CA ALA A 117 15.05 -11.54 0.34
C ALA A 117 13.99 -11.93 -0.69
N TRP A 118 13.20 -12.95 -0.38
CA TRP A 118 12.05 -13.27 -1.21
C TRP A 118 11.05 -12.11 -1.25
N THR A 119 10.51 -11.87 -2.42
CA THR A 119 9.39 -10.95 -2.63
C THR A 119 8.45 -11.54 -3.69
N TRP A 120 7.18 -11.17 -3.67
CA TRP A 120 6.23 -11.56 -4.72
C TRP A 120 6.52 -10.85 -6.07
N PHE A 121 7.42 -9.86 -6.11
CA PHE A 121 7.80 -9.16 -7.33
C PHE A 121 9.16 -9.68 -7.86
N ALA A 122 9.12 -10.62 -8.77
CA ALA A 122 10.29 -11.30 -9.30
C ALA A 122 11.46 -10.40 -9.75
N PRO A 123 11.25 -9.18 -10.30
CA PRO A 123 12.35 -8.29 -10.68
C PRO A 123 13.16 -7.71 -9.50
N GLN A 124 12.64 -7.75 -8.27
CA GLN A 124 13.28 -7.13 -7.09
C GLN A 124 13.26 -8.07 -5.88
N GLN A 125 14.16 -9.06 -5.85
CA GLN A 125 14.29 -10.04 -4.77
C GLN A 125 15.27 -9.56 -3.70
N ASN A 126 14.91 -8.48 -2.97
CA ASN A 126 15.77 -7.87 -1.95
C ASN A 126 14.98 -7.14 -0.86
N VAL A 127 15.65 -6.88 0.26
CA VAL A 127 15.05 -6.19 1.42
C VAL A 127 14.56 -4.78 1.07
N GLY A 128 15.23 -4.11 0.13
CA GLY A 128 14.84 -2.75 -0.29
C GLY A 128 13.46 -2.68 -0.93
N PHE A 129 13.02 -3.73 -1.62
CA PHE A 129 11.65 -3.85 -2.07
C PHE A 129 10.67 -3.77 -0.90
N TRP A 130 10.91 -4.55 0.16
CA TRP A 130 10.05 -4.56 1.34
C TRP A 130 10.07 -3.25 2.12
N MET A 131 11.24 -2.57 2.22
CA MET A 131 11.33 -1.25 2.85
C MET A 131 10.39 -0.25 2.15
N ARG A 132 10.43 -0.21 0.82
CA ARG A 132 9.58 0.63 -0.02
C ARG A 132 8.11 0.27 0.14
N ARG A 133 7.78 -1.00 -0.06
CA ARG A 133 6.41 -1.51 -0.04
C ARG A 133 5.74 -1.24 1.31
N MET A 134 6.44 -1.53 2.42
CA MET A 134 5.88 -1.34 3.77
C MET A 134 5.69 0.13 4.14
N ALA A 135 6.58 1.03 3.69
CA ALA A 135 6.39 2.46 3.90
C ALA A 135 5.14 2.98 3.17
N ASN A 136 4.96 2.62 1.89
CA ASN A 136 3.80 3.02 1.10
C ASN A 136 2.51 2.42 1.66
N GLU A 137 2.49 1.12 1.94
CA GLU A 137 1.35 0.40 2.52
C GLU A 137 0.87 1.03 3.82
N THR A 138 1.81 1.25 4.74
CA THR A 138 1.49 1.82 6.05
C THR A 138 0.96 3.25 5.93
N SER A 139 1.48 4.06 5.00
CA SER A 139 1.04 5.43 4.80
C SER A 139 -0.37 5.53 4.22
N ILE A 140 -0.73 4.67 3.27
CA ILE A 140 -2.11 4.57 2.77
C ILE A 140 -3.05 4.19 3.91
N HIS A 141 -2.71 3.17 4.67
CA HIS A 141 -3.56 2.69 5.78
C HIS A 141 -3.57 3.64 6.99
N ARG A 142 -2.51 4.42 7.24
CA ARG A 142 -2.57 5.52 8.19
C ARG A 142 -3.62 6.56 7.76
N TRP A 143 -3.66 6.90 6.47
CA TRP A 143 -4.66 7.80 5.93
C TRP A 143 -6.07 7.22 6.07
N ASP A 144 -6.26 5.93 5.75
CA ASP A 144 -7.52 5.21 5.94
C ASP A 144 -8.01 5.31 7.39
N GLY A 145 -7.14 5.03 8.35
CA GLY A 145 -7.46 5.14 9.78
C GLY A 145 -7.80 6.57 10.21
N GLN A 146 -7.02 7.55 9.78
CA GLN A 146 -7.26 8.96 10.12
C GLN A 146 -8.57 9.50 9.52
N THR A 147 -8.95 9.06 8.33
CA THR A 147 -10.20 9.45 7.67
C THR A 147 -11.41 9.06 8.52
N ALA A 148 -11.40 7.90 9.18
CA ALA A 148 -12.47 7.48 10.08
C ALA A 148 -12.70 8.43 11.27
N PHE A 149 -11.67 9.20 11.65
CA PHE A 149 -11.76 10.21 12.71
C PHE A 149 -11.89 11.65 12.19
N GLY A 150 -12.01 11.84 10.88
CA GLY A 150 -12.06 13.17 10.26
C GLY A 150 -10.75 13.97 10.40
N LYS A 151 -9.61 13.29 10.51
CA LYS A 151 -8.29 13.89 10.78
C LYS A 151 -7.22 13.43 9.78
N ALA A 152 -7.63 13.09 8.55
CA ALA A 152 -6.70 12.64 7.52
C ALA A 152 -5.66 13.72 7.19
N GLU A 153 -4.39 13.36 7.36
CA GLU A 153 -3.24 14.18 6.97
C GLU A 153 -2.72 13.70 5.61
N PRO A 154 -2.25 14.61 4.74
CA PRO A 154 -1.61 14.21 3.49
C PRO A 154 -0.46 13.21 3.71
N ILE A 155 -0.19 12.40 2.71
CA ILE A 155 1.02 11.57 2.67
C ILE A 155 2.21 12.48 2.33
N ASP A 156 3.37 12.22 2.93
CA ASP A 156 4.61 12.95 2.62
C ASP A 156 4.85 13.01 1.10
N ALA A 157 5.10 14.19 0.56
CA ALA A 157 5.16 14.39 -0.89
C ALA A 157 6.26 13.58 -1.59
N HIS A 158 7.38 13.30 -0.91
CA HIS A 158 8.45 12.47 -1.48
C HIS A 158 8.05 10.99 -1.49
N LEU A 159 7.45 10.51 -0.39
CA LEU A 159 6.94 9.15 -0.34
C LEU A 159 5.77 8.95 -1.32
N ALA A 160 4.84 9.90 -1.37
CA ALA A 160 3.70 9.83 -2.29
C ALA A 160 4.14 9.79 -3.76
N ALA A 161 5.16 10.58 -4.12
CA ALA A 161 5.75 10.53 -5.47
C ALA A 161 6.36 9.17 -5.80
N ASP A 162 7.05 8.56 -4.83
CA ASP A 162 7.56 7.20 -4.94
C ASP A 162 6.42 6.16 -4.98
N GLY A 163 5.37 6.37 -4.21
CA GLY A 163 4.17 5.52 -4.19
C GLY A 163 3.38 5.53 -5.51
N ILE A 164 3.34 6.66 -6.23
CA ILE A 164 2.78 6.73 -7.59
C ILE A 164 3.56 5.80 -8.52
N ASP A 165 4.89 5.87 -8.48
CA ASP A 165 5.74 5.01 -9.29
C ASP A 165 5.57 3.53 -8.90
N GLU A 166 5.60 3.21 -7.60
CA GLU A 166 5.37 1.83 -7.12
C GLU A 166 4.01 1.30 -7.57
N MET A 167 2.93 2.07 -7.41
CA MET A 167 1.59 1.66 -7.82
C MET A 167 1.54 1.33 -9.30
N LEU A 168 2.06 2.19 -10.16
CA LEU A 168 1.96 2.02 -11.62
C LEU A 168 2.92 0.95 -12.16
N THR A 169 4.14 0.81 -11.61
CA THR A 169 5.18 -0.06 -12.17
C THR A 169 5.25 -1.43 -11.50
N VAL A 170 4.76 -1.54 -10.26
CA VAL A 170 4.88 -2.76 -9.44
C VAL A 170 3.50 -3.31 -9.09
N TYR A 171 2.72 -2.57 -8.30
CA TYR A 171 1.51 -3.12 -7.68
C TYR A 171 0.38 -3.35 -8.69
N ALA A 172 0.00 -2.33 -9.45
CA ALA A 172 -1.11 -2.44 -10.38
C ALA A 172 -0.93 -3.52 -11.45
N PRO A 173 0.25 -3.67 -12.11
CA PRO A 173 0.47 -4.75 -13.07
C PRO A 173 0.40 -6.16 -12.47
N GLN A 174 0.81 -6.32 -11.20
CA GLN A 174 0.88 -7.63 -10.54
C GLN A 174 -0.43 -8.01 -9.83
N ASN A 175 -1.12 -7.07 -9.23
CA ASN A 175 -2.25 -7.33 -8.35
C ASN A 175 -3.59 -6.85 -8.91
N CYS A 176 -3.68 -5.61 -9.41
CA CYS A 176 -4.96 -5.06 -9.90
C CYS A 176 -5.28 -5.49 -11.34
N ARG A 177 -4.31 -5.36 -12.25
CA ARG A 177 -4.52 -5.66 -13.67
C ARG A 177 -4.96 -7.10 -13.95
N PRO A 178 -4.42 -8.15 -13.31
CA PRO A 178 -4.88 -9.51 -13.47
C PRO A 178 -6.34 -9.73 -13.07
N GLN A 179 -6.86 -8.95 -12.12
CA GLN A 179 -8.24 -9.05 -11.64
C GLN A 179 -9.25 -8.36 -12.58
N SER A 180 -8.79 -7.41 -13.39
CA SER A 180 -9.68 -6.76 -14.37
C SER A 180 -10.16 -7.76 -15.41
N THR A 181 -11.45 -7.69 -15.74
CA THR A 181 -12.07 -8.45 -16.85
C THR A 181 -12.00 -7.71 -18.18
N LEU A 182 -11.51 -6.45 -18.17
CA LEU A 182 -11.51 -5.58 -19.33
C LEU A 182 -10.12 -5.46 -19.96
N ASP A 183 -10.09 -5.48 -21.29
CA ASP A 183 -8.89 -5.21 -22.05
C ASP A 183 -8.70 -3.70 -22.25
N GLY A 184 -7.43 -3.26 -22.23
CA GLY A 184 -7.05 -1.92 -22.64
C GLY A 184 -7.22 -1.75 -24.14
N ARG A 185 -7.62 -0.55 -24.58
CA ARG A 185 -7.85 -0.17 -25.97
C ARG A 185 -6.79 0.82 -26.47
N GLY A 186 -5.72 0.98 -25.72
CA GLY A 186 -4.67 1.94 -25.98
C GLY A 186 -4.80 3.22 -25.15
N GLU A 187 -5.72 3.27 -24.19
CA GLU A 187 -5.95 4.43 -23.33
C GLU A 187 -4.67 4.83 -22.62
N THR A 188 -4.33 6.12 -22.67
CA THR A 188 -3.09 6.66 -22.12
C THR A 188 -3.39 7.75 -21.10
N TYR A 189 -2.94 7.52 -19.87
CA TYR A 189 -3.13 8.41 -18.72
C TYR A 189 -1.81 9.04 -18.33
N ARG A 190 -1.84 10.36 -17.99
CA ARG A 190 -0.70 11.05 -17.40
C ARG A 190 -1.10 11.61 -16.05
N PHE A 191 -0.35 11.22 -15.01
CA PHE A 191 -0.48 11.72 -13.66
C PHE A 191 0.61 12.77 -13.43
N ARG A 192 0.20 14.04 -13.24
CA ARG A 192 1.11 15.18 -13.11
C ARG A 192 1.03 15.76 -11.71
N ARG A 193 2.17 15.92 -11.08
CA ARG A 193 2.25 16.56 -9.76
C ARG A 193 2.11 18.06 -9.88
N SER A 194 1.33 18.66 -8.95
CA SER A 194 1.19 20.11 -8.79
C SER A 194 2.10 20.70 -7.70
N ASP A 195 2.59 19.85 -6.81
CA ASP A 195 3.41 20.19 -5.63
C ASP A 195 4.91 19.91 -5.81
N GLY A 196 5.34 19.59 -7.00
CA GLY A 196 6.73 19.30 -7.31
C GLY A 196 6.92 18.87 -8.76
N ALA A 197 8.16 18.60 -9.13
CA ALA A 197 8.48 18.09 -10.45
C ALA A 197 8.14 16.59 -10.55
N GLY A 198 7.72 16.18 -11.73
CA GLY A 198 7.49 14.78 -12.09
C GLY A 198 6.09 14.52 -12.60
N GLU A 199 6.04 13.61 -13.56
CA GLU A 199 4.80 13.05 -14.12
C GLU A 199 5.05 11.59 -14.47
N SER A 200 4.02 10.78 -14.37
CA SER A 200 4.03 9.37 -14.77
C SER A 200 2.98 9.13 -15.84
N THR A 201 3.36 8.48 -16.92
CA THR A 201 2.44 8.14 -18.02
C THR A 201 2.26 6.63 -18.08
N VAL A 202 1.02 6.16 -18.16
CA VAL A 202 0.67 4.75 -18.29
C VAL A 202 -0.27 4.56 -19.46
N ARG A 203 -0.04 3.51 -20.25
CA ARG A 203 -0.90 3.06 -21.35
C ARG A 203 -1.37 1.64 -21.09
N PHE A 204 -2.65 1.41 -21.32
CA PHE A 204 -3.27 0.09 -21.26
C PHE A 204 -3.56 -0.41 -22.68
N GLN A 205 -2.88 -1.51 -23.06
CA GLN A 205 -3.06 -2.13 -24.36
C GLN A 205 -3.36 -3.62 -24.15
N GLU A 206 -4.58 -4.05 -24.50
CA GLU A 206 -5.03 -5.42 -24.19
C GLU A 206 -4.82 -5.75 -22.72
N ARG A 207 -4.02 -6.77 -22.39
CA ARG A 207 -3.66 -7.12 -20.99
C ARG A 207 -2.41 -6.42 -20.49
N ASP A 208 -1.67 -5.75 -21.38
CA ASP A 208 -0.40 -5.12 -21.06
C ASP A 208 -0.58 -3.73 -20.43
N THR A 209 0.38 -3.37 -19.59
CA THR A 209 0.52 -2.04 -18.99
C THR A 209 1.92 -1.51 -19.29
N GLN A 210 2.00 -0.40 -20.02
CA GLN A 210 3.26 0.27 -20.34
C GLN A 210 3.37 1.55 -19.53
N VAL A 211 4.47 1.72 -18.79
CA VAL A 211 4.70 2.89 -17.95
C VAL A 211 5.95 3.64 -18.40
N GLY A 212 5.88 4.96 -18.44
CA GLY A 212 6.99 5.83 -18.81
C GLY A 212 6.85 6.44 -20.20
N PRO A 213 7.94 7.04 -20.76
CA PRO A 213 7.90 7.78 -22.03
C PRO A 213 7.39 6.98 -23.24
N GLN A 214 7.58 5.66 -23.24
CA GLN A 214 7.10 4.77 -24.29
C GLN A 214 5.58 4.61 -24.34
N ALA A 215 4.87 5.06 -23.30
CA ALA A 215 3.41 5.02 -23.27
C ALA A 215 2.76 6.00 -24.28
N GLY A 216 3.50 7.02 -24.75
CA GLY A 216 3.06 7.98 -25.76
C GLY A 216 2.37 9.22 -25.20
N ASP A 217 1.66 9.95 -26.08
CA ASP A 217 0.90 11.14 -25.70
C ASP A 217 -0.37 10.73 -24.91
N PRO A 218 -0.73 11.49 -23.86
CA PRO A 218 -1.87 11.13 -23.04
C PRO A 218 -3.21 11.51 -23.66
N ASP A 219 -4.20 10.62 -23.54
CA ASP A 219 -5.60 10.93 -23.84
C ASP A 219 -6.23 11.75 -22.72
N VAL A 220 -5.76 11.55 -21.48
CA VAL A 220 -6.19 12.28 -20.30
C VAL A 220 -5.00 12.60 -19.39
N VAL A 221 -4.99 13.82 -18.85
CA VAL A 221 -4.01 14.27 -17.85
C VAL A 221 -4.76 14.54 -16.54
N ILE A 222 -4.32 13.89 -15.46
CA ILE A 222 -4.85 14.04 -14.11
C ILE A 222 -3.77 14.74 -13.28
N THR A 223 -4.08 15.94 -12.75
CA THR A 223 -3.13 16.79 -12.03
C THR A 223 -3.59 17.01 -10.60
N GLY A 224 -2.71 16.79 -9.63
CA GLY A 224 -2.95 17.00 -8.21
C GLY A 224 -1.66 17.00 -7.40
N THR A 225 -1.76 17.16 -6.07
CA THR A 225 -0.60 16.93 -5.21
C THR A 225 -0.16 15.47 -5.30
N ALA A 226 1.08 15.15 -4.95
CA ALA A 226 1.54 13.76 -4.94
C ALA A 226 0.65 12.89 -4.02
N SER A 227 0.28 13.44 -2.86
CA SER A 227 -0.63 12.76 -1.92
C SER A 227 -2.00 12.48 -2.54
N ASP A 228 -2.62 13.45 -3.20
CA ASP A 228 -3.93 13.23 -3.81
C ASP A 228 -3.83 12.23 -4.98
N LEU A 229 -2.79 12.31 -5.78
CA LEU A 229 -2.58 11.37 -6.89
C LEU A 229 -2.40 9.93 -6.41
N VAL A 230 -1.58 9.69 -5.39
CA VAL A 230 -1.40 8.32 -4.87
C VAL A 230 -2.67 7.79 -4.21
N LEU A 231 -3.42 8.63 -3.49
CA LEU A 231 -4.71 8.26 -2.90
C LEU A 231 -5.76 7.96 -3.97
N PHE A 232 -5.79 8.73 -5.05
CA PHE A 232 -6.64 8.46 -6.21
C PHE A 232 -6.28 7.12 -6.86
N LEU A 233 -5.00 6.84 -7.10
CA LEU A 233 -4.54 5.59 -7.68
C LEU A 233 -4.92 4.36 -6.83
N TRP A 234 -4.97 4.53 -5.50
CA TRP A 234 -5.42 3.52 -4.55
C TRP A 234 -6.94 3.52 -4.30
N HIS A 235 -7.75 4.23 -5.09
CA HIS A 235 -9.20 4.32 -4.97
C HIS A 235 -9.68 4.89 -3.61
N ARG A 236 -8.86 5.73 -2.96
CA ARG A 236 -9.19 6.31 -1.66
C ARG A 236 -9.96 7.62 -1.76
N ILE A 237 -9.76 8.34 -2.85
CA ILE A 237 -10.47 9.60 -3.15
C ILE A 237 -10.98 9.57 -4.60
N SER A 238 -12.03 10.38 -4.86
CA SER A 238 -12.51 10.68 -6.21
C SER A 238 -11.61 11.70 -6.90
N ASP A 239 -11.94 12.03 -8.14
CA ASP A 239 -11.26 13.09 -8.92
C ASP A 239 -11.73 14.51 -8.59
N GLU A 240 -12.64 14.72 -7.62
CA GLU A 240 -13.21 16.02 -7.29
C GLU A 240 -12.17 17.10 -6.93
N ASN A 241 -11.06 16.69 -6.33
CA ASN A 241 -9.95 17.58 -5.96
C ASN A 241 -8.78 17.57 -6.96
N LEU A 242 -8.95 16.90 -8.10
CA LEU A 242 -7.94 16.77 -9.14
C LEU A 242 -8.33 17.60 -10.36
N ALA A 243 -7.34 18.20 -11.03
CA ALA A 243 -7.58 18.86 -12.31
C ALA A 243 -7.45 17.85 -13.44
N VAL A 244 -8.56 17.60 -14.15
CA VAL A 244 -8.61 16.67 -15.28
C VAL A 244 -8.65 17.46 -16.59
N SER A 245 -7.80 17.10 -17.55
CA SER A 245 -7.80 17.66 -18.90
C SER A 245 -7.64 16.54 -19.94
N GLY A 246 -8.19 16.74 -21.14
CA GLY A 246 -8.33 15.71 -22.15
C GLY A 246 -9.66 14.96 -22.02
N ASP A 247 -9.69 13.67 -22.30
CA ASP A 247 -10.92 12.86 -22.26
C ASP A 247 -11.26 12.46 -20.80
N SER A 248 -12.12 13.23 -20.16
CA SER A 248 -12.54 12.98 -18.78
C SER A 248 -13.36 11.69 -18.59
N SER A 249 -13.91 11.10 -19.67
CA SER A 249 -14.62 9.81 -19.59
C SER A 249 -13.68 8.66 -19.20
N LEU A 250 -12.39 8.84 -19.43
CA LEU A 250 -11.37 7.85 -19.09
C LEU A 250 -11.08 7.76 -17.57
N VAL A 251 -11.51 8.75 -16.75
CA VAL A 251 -11.30 8.70 -15.30
C VAL A 251 -11.98 7.48 -14.67
N SER A 252 -13.26 7.24 -14.99
CA SER A 252 -13.96 6.04 -14.53
C SER A 252 -13.39 4.76 -15.15
N ARG A 253 -12.96 4.84 -16.41
CA ARG A 253 -12.34 3.71 -17.13
C ARG A 253 -11.03 3.25 -16.48
N TYR A 254 -10.26 4.16 -15.86
CA TYR A 254 -9.06 3.80 -15.10
C TYR A 254 -9.37 2.79 -13.99
N PHE A 255 -10.42 3.03 -13.22
CA PHE A 255 -10.84 2.15 -12.11
C PHE A 255 -11.39 0.80 -12.60
N GLU A 256 -11.96 0.74 -13.78
CA GLU A 256 -12.39 -0.52 -14.39
C GLU A 256 -11.18 -1.35 -14.90
N LEU A 257 -10.15 -0.67 -15.41
CA LEU A 257 -8.91 -1.31 -15.88
C LEU A 257 -8.02 -1.79 -14.71
N LEU A 258 -8.08 -1.10 -13.59
CA LEU A 258 -7.36 -1.41 -12.36
C LEU A 258 -8.34 -1.45 -11.19
N PRO A 259 -9.17 -2.51 -11.07
CA PRO A 259 -10.06 -2.65 -9.93
C PRO A 259 -9.26 -2.68 -8.62
N PRO A 260 -9.87 -2.29 -7.48
CA PRO A 260 -9.23 -2.42 -6.19
C PRO A 260 -8.96 -3.90 -5.87
N ASP A 261 -7.87 -4.12 -5.16
CA ASP A 261 -7.50 -5.43 -4.64
C ASP A 261 -8.23 -5.72 -3.34
#